data_1dc7b7e9e3fccd1b4635ba51e5a2af37
#
_entry.id   1dc7b7e9e3fccd1b4635ba51e5a2af37
#
_cell.length_a   1.000
_cell.length_b   1.000
_cell.length_c   1.000
_cell.angle_alpha   90.00
_cell.angle_beta   90.00
_cell.angle_gamma   90.00
#
_symmetry.space_group_name_H-M   'P 1'
#
loop_
_entity.id
_entity.type
_entity.pdbx_description
1 polymer ?
#
loop_
_entity_poly.entity_id
_entity_poly.type
_entity_poly.pdbx_seq_one_letter_code
_entity_poly.pdbx_strand_id
1 'polypeptide(L)'
;MKTRFLYLGIIFAAFALIFISFNTSGENLRAKEFAAKFAADAKLPAAESTGTYDIDSRHSYIGFRVMHMGLAEVPGSFRDFSGSINYDGNEVSKSSVNFTAKVTSVDTGVAPRDNHLRNADFFEVEKYPEMSFKSTKVEKKGKNWAVTGDFTLKGVTKQITIPFTLNGMMNDDNGNVKMGISAFTTINRQDYGVKYGNKLPDGTLALSDVVKIDLQLEAGMKKAK
;
A
#
# COMPACT_ATOMS: atom_id res chain seq x y z
N MET A 1 -8.71 -74.82 5.38
CA MET A 1 -9.47 -74.49 4.15
C MET A 1 -9.42 -72.96 4.02
N LYS A 2 -8.46 -72.54 3.21
CA LYS A 2 -8.54 -71.92 1.90
C LYS A 2 -9.27 -70.54 1.91
N THR A 3 -8.42 -69.51 1.94
CA THR A 3 -8.34 -68.38 1.01
C THR A 3 -9.56 -67.50 0.80
N ARG A 4 -9.44 -66.25 1.32
CA ARG A 4 -9.89 -65.02 0.64
C ARG A 4 -9.27 -63.78 1.31
N PHE A 5 -7.96 -63.63 1.18
CA PHE A 5 -7.28 -62.37 1.25
C PHE A 5 -6.74 -62.10 -0.16
N LEU A 6 -7.42 -61.25 -0.92
CA LEU A 6 -6.88 -60.50 -2.08
C LEU A 6 -8.05 -59.68 -2.62
N TYR A 7 -7.98 -58.42 -2.46
CA TYR A 7 -8.55 -57.30 -3.29
C TYR A 7 -8.85 -56.10 -2.38
N LEU A 8 -7.83 -55.57 -1.75
CA LEU A 8 -7.89 -54.20 -1.18
C LEU A 8 -6.52 -53.55 -1.32
N GLY A 9 -6.02 -53.43 -2.54
CA GLY A 9 -4.67 -52.95 -2.78
C GLY A 9 -4.45 -52.23 -4.09
N ILE A 10 -5.50 -51.79 -4.82
CA ILE A 10 -5.33 -51.13 -6.13
C ILE A 10 -6.32 -49.97 -6.33
N ILE A 11 -6.55 -49.12 -5.33
CA ILE A 11 -7.28 -47.86 -5.54
C ILE A 11 -6.52 -46.68 -4.93
N PHE A 12 -5.24 -46.83 -4.59
CA PHE A 12 -4.46 -45.70 -4.04
C PHE A 12 -3.32 -45.23 -4.97
N ALA A 13 -3.29 -45.68 -6.24
CA ALA A 13 -2.23 -45.34 -7.16
C ALA A 13 -2.68 -44.51 -8.38
N ALA A 14 -3.89 -43.94 -8.38
CA ALA A 14 -4.40 -43.16 -9.52
C ALA A 14 -4.70 -41.68 -9.18
N PHE A 15 -4.32 -41.17 -8.00
CA PHE A 15 -4.51 -39.75 -7.63
C PHE A 15 -3.22 -38.93 -7.54
N ALA A 16 -2.08 -39.48 -8.00
CA ALA A 16 -0.76 -38.86 -7.83
C ALA A 16 -0.11 -38.38 -9.12
N LEU A 17 -0.83 -38.15 -10.22
CA LEU A 17 -0.22 -37.65 -11.46
C LEU A 17 -1.15 -36.73 -12.27
N ILE A 18 -1.80 -35.77 -11.62
CA ILE A 18 -2.20 -34.54 -12.30
C ILE A 18 -1.61 -33.37 -11.51
N PHE A 19 -0.31 -33.32 -11.33
CA PHE A 19 0.41 -32.08 -11.29
C PHE A 19 0.39 -31.54 -12.72
N ILE A 20 -0.68 -30.84 -13.06
CA ILE A 20 -0.63 -29.87 -14.15
C ILE A 20 0.47 -28.91 -13.73
N SER A 21 1.64 -29.06 -14.33
CA SER A 21 2.70 -28.06 -14.32
C SER A 21 2.08 -26.83 -14.98
N PHE A 22 1.42 -25.98 -14.20
CA PHE A 22 1.16 -24.61 -14.61
C PHE A 22 2.53 -24.03 -14.93
N ASN A 23 2.77 -23.82 -16.19
CA ASN A 23 3.99 -23.22 -16.69
C ASN A 23 3.98 -21.73 -16.28
N THR A 24 4.28 -21.49 -14.99
CA THR A 24 4.35 -20.15 -14.36
C THR A 24 5.43 -19.27 -14.99
N SER A 25 6.33 -19.86 -15.80
CA SER A 25 7.38 -19.11 -16.50
C SER A 25 6.84 -18.23 -17.63
N GLY A 26 5.80 -18.67 -18.35
CA GLY A 26 5.23 -17.91 -19.47
C GLY A 26 4.37 -16.72 -19.00
N GLU A 27 3.62 -16.87 -17.91
CA GLU A 27 2.81 -15.78 -17.36
C GLU A 27 3.69 -14.71 -16.69
N ASN A 28 4.73 -15.14 -15.98
CA ASN A 28 5.72 -14.23 -15.40
C ASN A 28 6.54 -13.48 -16.45
N LEU A 29 6.85 -14.12 -17.60
CA LEU A 29 7.53 -13.46 -18.71
C LEU A 29 6.63 -12.40 -19.37
N ARG A 30 5.38 -12.73 -19.67
CA ARG A 30 4.41 -11.78 -20.25
C ARG A 30 4.13 -10.60 -19.31
N ALA A 31 3.99 -10.85 -18.00
CA ALA A 31 3.82 -9.79 -17.01
C ALA A 31 5.07 -8.89 -16.91
N LYS A 32 6.27 -9.47 -16.99
CA LYS A 32 7.53 -8.72 -17.03
C LYS A 32 7.71 -7.93 -18.32
N GLU A 33 7.36 -8.52 -19.48
CA GLU A 33 7.40 -7.84 -20.78
C GLU A 33 6.38 -6.70 -20.83
N PHE A 34 5.17 -6.92 -20.32
CA PHE A 34 4.13 -5.91 -20.21
C PHE A 34 4.59 -4.75 -19.29
N ALA A 35 5.11 -5.07 -18.11
CA ALA A 35 5.66 -4.07 -17.19
C ALA A 35 6.88 -3.34 -17.77
N ALA A 36 7.76 -4.04 -18.49
CA ALA A 36 8.93 -3.45 -19.15
C ALA A 36 8.51 -2.53 -20.31
N LYS A 37 7.48 -2.90 -21.08
CA LYS A 37 6.95 -2.06 -22.16
C LYS A 37 6.32 -0.78 -21.60
N PHE A 38 5.50 -0.88 -20.54
CA PHE A 38 4.97 0.31 -19.86
C PHE A 38 6.06 1.21 -19.26
N ALA A 39 7.10 0.61 -18.68
CA ALA A 39 8.22 1.38 -18.14
C ALA A 39 9.10 2.04 -19.23
N ALA A 40 9.16 1.44 -20.42
CA ALA A 40 9.92 2.01 -21.55
C ALA A 40 9.17 3.15 -22.25
N ASP A 41 7.83 3.05 -22.35
CA ASP A 41 6.98 4.05 -23.00
C ASP A 41 6.70 5.27 -22.10
N ALA A 42 6.97 5.17 -20.79
CA ALA A 42 6.61 6.18 -19.78
C ALA A 42 7.74 7.17 -19.44
N LYS A 43 8.81 7.22 -20.22
CA LYS A 43 9.96 8.07 -19.89
C LYS A 43 9.81 9.47 -20.51
N LEU A 44 9.07 10.35 -19.83
CA LEU A 44 9.12 11.78 -20.17
C LEU A 44 10.51 12.36 -19.88
N PRO A 45 10.98 13.33 -20.69
CA PRO A 45 12.20 14.09 -20.39
C PRO A 45 12.15 14.71 -18.98
N ALA A 46 13.26 14.68 -18.27
CA ALA A 46 13.35 15.17 -16.90
C ALA A 46 12.84 16.61 -16.72
N ALA A 47 13.15 17.49 -17.68
CA ALA A 47 12.70 18.89 -17.66
C ALA A 47 11.18 19.02 -17.84
N GLU A 48 10.55 18.15 -18.63
CA GLU A 48 9.09 18.17 -18.86
C GLU A 48 8.30 17.57 -17.71
N SER A 49 8.95 16.79 -16.86
CA SER A 49 8.34 16.13 -15.71
C SER A 49 8.51 16.90 -14.41
N THR A 50 9.31 17.94 -14.37
CA THR A 50 9.52 18.76 -13.16
C THR A 50 8.32 19.66 -12.90
N GLY A 51 7.78 19.62 -11.67
CA GLY A 51 6.65 20.46 -11.26
C GLY A 51 5.87 19.92 -10.07
N THR A 52 4.75 20.56 -9.80
CA THR A 52 3.83 20.18 -8.72
C THR A 52 2.71 19.30 -9.26
N TYR A 53 2.55 18.13 -8.66
CA TYR A 53 1.53 17.14 -8.98
C TYR A 53 0.53 17.06 -7.83
N ASP A 54 -0.74 17.20 -8.14
CA ASP A 54 -1.82 16.96 -7.19
C ASP A 54 -2.21 15.47 -7.22
N ILE A 55 -2.34 14.85 -6.04
CA ILE A 55 -2.76 13.46 -5.92
C ILE A 55 -4.22 13.33 -6.38
N ASP A 56 -4.48 12.45 -7.33
CA ASP A 56 -5.83 12.13 -7.80
C ASP A 56 -6.47 11.09 -6.86
N SER A 57 -7.36 11.56 -5.97
CA SER A 57 -8.02 10.68 -5.00
C SER A 57 -8.96 9.64 -5.63
N ARG A 58 -9.39 9.81 -6.89
CA ARG A 58 -10.24 8.86 -7.59
C ARG A 58 -9.48 7.66 -8.15
N HIS A 59 -8.17 7.84 -8.44
CA HIS A 59 -7.30 6.83 -9.00
C HIS A 59 -6.16 6.43 -8.03
N SER A 60 -6.30 6.79 -6.76
CA SER A 60 -5.32 6.48 -5.73
C SER A 60 -5.95 5.67 -4.61
N TYR A 61 -5.11 4.91 -3.90
CA TYR A 61 -5.50 4.06 -2.78
C TYR A 61 -4.56 4.28 -1.59
N ILE A 62 -5.14 4.58 -0.44
CA ILE A 62 -4.46 4.73 0.84
C ILE A 62 -4.96 3.62 1.75
N GLY A 63 -4.27 2.49 1.71
CA GLY A 63 -4.70 1.27 2.37
C GLY A 63 -3.87 0.87 3.56
N PHE A 64 -4.47 0.06 4.42
CA PHE A 64 -3.78 -0.61 5.52
C PHE A 64 -4.29 -2.03 5.72
N ARG A 65 -3.50 -2.86 6.40
CA ARG A 65 -3.89 -4.20 6.86
C ARG A 65 -3.40 -4.45 8.27
N VAL A 66 -4.25 -5.06 9.08
CA VAL A 66 -3.97 -5.45 10.46
C VAL A 66 -4.26 -6.93 10.65
N MET A 67 -3.31 -7.69 11.20
CA MET A 67 -3.53 -9.09 11.54
C MET A 67 -4.50 -9.20 12.71
N HIS A 68 -5.58 -9.96 12.53
CA HIS A 68 -6.58 -10.22 13.55
C HIS A 68 -6.42 -11.64 14.09
N MET A 69 -6.23 -11.76 15.40
CA MET A 69 -6.06 -13.04 16.14
C MET A 69 -4.97 -13.96 15.57
N GLY A 70 -4.00 -13.44 14.83
CA GLY A 70 -3.00 -14.25 14.14
C GLY A 70 -3.55 -15.07 12.96
N LEU A 71 -4.81 -14.88 12.56
CA LEU A 71 -5.50 -15.73 11.58
C LEU A 71 -5.57 -15.08 10.18
N ALA A 72 -5.97 -13.81 10.11
CA ALA A 72 -6.18 -13.14 8.84
C ALA A 72 -5.85 -11.65 8.90
N GLU A 73 -5.39 -11.10 7.81
CA GLU A 73 -5.20 -9.65 7.66
C GLU A 73 -6.52 -8.99 7.26
N VAL A 74 -7.01 -8.11 8.11
CA VAL A 74 -8.21 -7.30 7.87
C VAL A 74 -7.78 -6.04 7.12
N PRO A 75 -8.25 -5.82 5.89
CA PRO A 75 -7.94 -4.62 5.12
C PRO A 75 -8.84 -3.45 5.52
N GLY A 76 -8.33 -2.24 5.30
CA GLY A 76 -9.07 -1.01 5.36
C GLY A 76 -8.39 0.06 4.51
N SER A 77 -9.08 1.18 4.30
CA SER A 77 -8.56 2.33 3.56
C SER A 77 -9.13 3.64 4.11
N PHE A 78 -8.50 4.75 3.72
CA PHE A 78 -9.05 6.08 3.91
C PHE A 78 -9.52 6.61 2.55
N ARG A 79 -10.75 7.12 2.48
CA ARG A 79 -11.41 7.53 1.22
C ARG A 79 -11.30 9.02 0.93
N ASP A 80 -11.15 9.86 1.94
CA ASP A 80 -11.04 11.32 1.80
C ASP A 80 -9.62 11.76 2.16
N PHE A 81 -8.85 12.05 1.12
CA PHE A 81 -7.47 12.48 1.25
C PHE A 81 -7.10 13.42 0.10
N SER A 82 -6.04 14.19 0.34
CA SER A 82 -5.42 15.07 -0.64
C SER A 82 -3.92 15.15 -0.41
N GLY A 83 -3.21 15.64 -1.38
CA GLY A 83 -1.78 15.86 -1.24
C GLY A 83 -1.17 16.40 -2.52
N SER A 84 0.08 16.85 -2.41
CA SER A 84 0.86 17.34 -3.53
C SER A 84 2.28 16.80 -3.47
N ILE A 85 2.84 16.56 -4.65
CA ILE A 85 4.21 16.13 -4.86
C ILE A 85 4.90 17.19 -5.68
N ASN A 86 5.91 17.88 -5.09
CA ASN A 86 6.82 18.70 -5.85
C ASN A 86 7.93 17.79 -6.38
N TYR A 87 7.89 17.46 -7.66
CA TYR A 87 8.83 16.55 -8.28
C TYR A 87 9.90 17.32 -9.05
N ASP A 88 11.18 17.02 -8.79
CA ASP A 88 12.31 17.51 -9.58
C ASP A 88 12.84 16.35 -10.44
N GLY A 89 12.54 16.39 -11.73
CA GLY A 89 12.94 15.34 -12.69
C GLY A 89 14.44 15.32 -12.97
N ASN A 90 15.17 16.42 -12.69
CA ASN A 90 16.61 16.50 -12.85
C ASN A 90 17.33 15.93 -11.61
N GLU A 91 16.77 16.22 -10.42
CA GLU A 91 17.35 15.79 -9.16
C GLU A 91 16.24 15.35 -8.18
N VAL A 92 15.83 14.08 -8.30
CA VAL A 92 14.70 13.50 -7.51
C VAL A 92 14.87 13.69 -6.01
N SER A 93 16.10 13.80 -5.51
CA SER A 93 16.39 14.08 -4.10
C SER A 93 15.91 15.46 -3.61
N LYS A 94 15.63 16.40 -4.53
CA LYS A 94 15.02 17.70 -4.23
C LYS A 94 13.50 17.68 -4.21
N SER A 95 12.90 16.54 -4.56
CA SER A 95 11.45 16.37 -4.52
C SER A 95 10.93 16.38 -3.09
N SER A 96 9.65 16.74 -2.95
CA SER A 96 8.97 16.72 -1.64
C SER A 96 7.51 16.31 -1.79
N VAL A 97 6.90 15.85 -0.70
CA VAL A 97 5.49 15.48 -0.65
C VAL A 97 4.83 16.02 0.62
N ASN A 98 3.61 16.53 0.47
CA ASN A 98 2.69 16.81 1.55
C ASN A 98 1.41 16.02 1.31
N PHE A 99 0.91 15.39 2.37
CA PHE A 99 -0.27 14.53 2.32
C PHE A 99 -1.12 14.72 3.57
N THR A 100 -2.43 14.71 3.41
CA THR A 100 -3.41 14.72 4.50
C THR A 100 -4.57 13.80 4.17
N ALA A 101 -5.07 13.07 5.15
CA ALA A 101 -6.30 12.29 5.02
C ALA A 101 -7.22 12.51 6.21
N LYS A 102 -8.53 12.59 5.97
CA LYS A 102 -9.54 12.62 7.03
C LYS A 102 -9.70 11.23 7.62
N VAL A 103 -9.41 11.11 8.89
CA VAL A 103 -9.49 9.84 9.60
C VAL A 103 -10.93 9.34 9.71
N THR A 104 -11.92 10.27 9.68
CA THR A 104 -13.35 9.92 9.62
C THR A 104 -13.73 9.10 8.39
N SER A 105 -12.93 9.18 7.31
CA SER A 105 -13.16 8.46 6.06
C SER A 105 -12.68 7.01 6.06
N VAL A 106 -12.30 6.48 7.22
CA VAL A 106 -11.90 5.07 7.37
C VAL A 106 -13.03 4.15 6.91
N ASP A 107 -12.67 3.18 6.06
CA ASP A 107 -13.56 2.21 5.45
C ASP A 107 -12.89 0.84 5.43
N THR A 108 -13.48 -0.12 6.13
CA THR A 108 -13.06 -1.53 6.16
C THR A 108 -14.12 -2.44 5.54
N GLY A 109 -15.18 -1.87 4.95
CA GLY A 109 -16.32 -2.61 4.38
C GLY A 109 -17.31 -3.13 5.43
N VAL A 110 -17.16 -2.78 6.72
CA VAL A 110 -18.04 -3.22 7.81
C VAL A 110 -18.39 -2.02 8.69
N ALA A 111 -19.56 -1.44 8.50
CA ALA A 111 -19.98 -0.20 9.16
C ALA A 111 -19.87 -0.19 10.70
N PRO A 112 -20.27 -1.25 11.46
CA PRO A 112 -20.05 -1.26 12.90
C PRO A 112 -18.57 -1.16 13.29
N ARG A 113 -17.68 -1.82 12.55
CA ARG A 113 -16.23 -1.74 12.77
C ARG A 113 -15.69 -0.36 12.45
N ASP A 114 -16.11 0.24 11.35
CA ASP A 114 -15.70 1.59 10.96
C ASP A 114 -16.13 2.63 11.99
N ASN A 115 -17.34 2.49 12.55
CA ASN A 115 -17.81 3.33 13.65
C ASN A 115 -16.93 3.16 14.90
N HIS A 116 -16.55 1.92 15.25
CA HIS A 116 -15.65 1.68 16.37
C HIS A 116 -14.25 2.25 16.13
N LEU A 117 -13.72 2.14 14.91
CA LEU A 117 -12.43 2.74 14.56
C LEU A 117 -12.41 4.27 14.73
N ARG A 118 -13.54 4.93 14.56
CA ARG A 118 -13.66 6.41 14.77
C ARG A 118 -13.64 6.82 16.23
N ASN A 119 -13.98 5.92 17.15
CA ASN A 119 -14.08 6.21 18.58
C ASN A 119 -12.72 6.39 19.28
N ALA A 120 -12.77 6.81 20.55
CA ALA A 120 -11.61 7.05 21.40
C ALA A 120 -10.70 5.81 21.58
N ASP A 121 -11.26 4.59 21.48
CA ASP A 121 -10.52 3.34 21.56
C ASP A 121 -9.45 3.22 20.44
N PHE A 122 -9.71 3.85 19.29
CA PHE A 122 -8.82 3.83 18.13
C PHE A 122 -8.37 5.23 17.75
N PHE A 123 -9.04 5.83 16.77
CA PHE A 123 -8.54 7.07 16.14
C PHE A 123 -9.00 8.35 16.87
N GLU A 124 -10.10 8.31 17.65
CA GLU A 124 -10.62 9.47 18.38
C GLU A 124 -10.83 10.67 17.44
N VAL A 125 -11.60 10.45 16.37
CA VAL A 125 -11.70 11.38 15.23
C VAL A 125 -12.26 12.75 15.60
N GLU A 126 -13.06 12.85 16.66
CA GLU A 126 -13.58 14.13 17.18
C GLU A 126 -12.44 15.05 17.63
N LYS A 127 -11.36 14.47 18.15
CA LYS A 127 -10.19 15.22 18.63
C LYS A 127 -9.07 15.27 17.60
N TYR A 128 -8.94 14.22 16.80
CA TYR A 128 -7.88 14.04 15.81
C TYR A 128 -8.49 13.72 14.44
N PRO A 129 -9.12 14.71 13.77
CA PRO A 129 -9.88 14.47 12.55
C PRO A 129 -9.01 14.08 11.35
N GLU A 130 -7.69 14.38 11.41
CA GLU A 130 -6.79 14.20 10.28
C GLU A 130 -5.52 13.45 10.68
N MET A 131 -4.97 12.74 9.71
CA MET A 131 -3.58 12.26 9.70
C MET A 131 -2.82 12.95 8.57
N SER A 132 -1.51 13.15 8.74
CA SER A 132 -0.70 13.85 7.75
C SER A 132 0.70 13.25 7.60
N PHE A 133 1.30 13.49 6.45
CA PHE A 133 2.71 13.20 6.19
C PHE A 133 3.36 14.38 5.47
N LYS A 134 4.49 14.86 5.98
CA LYS A 134 5.29 15.91 5.37
C LYS A 134 6.72 15.43 5.22
N SER A 135 7.19 15.33 3.99
CA SER A 135 8.55 14.87 3.72
C SER A 135 9.59 15.86 4.20
N THR A 136 10.69 15.33 4.69
CA THR A 136 11.90 16.08 5.07
C THR A 136 13.08 15.72 4.17
N LYS A 137 13.05 14.54 3.52
CA LYS A 137 14.13 14.07 2.67
C LYS A 137 13.61 13.05 1.65
N VAL A 138 14.14 13.11 0.43
CA VAL A 138 14.02 12.06 -0.58
C VAL A 138 15.43 11.59 -0.93
N GLU A 139 15.68 10.29 -0.95
CA GLU A 139 16.98 9.73 -1.23
C GLU A 139 16.90 8.42 -2.01
N LYS A 140 17.95 8.13 -2.80
CA LYS A 140 18.07 6.85 -3.48
C LYS A 140 18.59 5.79 -2.51
N LYS A 141 17.92 4.63 -2.42
CA LYS A 141 18.35 3.46 -1.64
C LYS A 141 18.50 2.24 -2.55
N GLY A 142 19.73 1.99 -2.98
CA GLY A 142 20.03 0.93 -3.94
C GLY A 142 19.36 1.19 -5.29
N LYS A 143 18.44 0.29 -5.71
CA LYS A 143 17.66 0.44 -6.95
C LYS A 143 16.36 1.24 -6.76
N ASN A 144 15.92 1.46 -5.52
CA ASN A 144 14.67 2.12 -5.17
C ASN A 144 14.93 3.51 -4.60
N TRP A 145 13.84 4.26 -4.41
CA TRP A 145 13.80 5.53 -3.72
C TRP A 145 13.18 5.36 -2.33
N ALA A 146 13.49 6.27 -1.44
CA ALA A 146 12.83 6.37 -0.15
C ALA A 146 12.54 7.84 0.19
N VAL A 147 11.38 8.08 0.76
CA VAL A 147 10.99 9.37 1.33
C VAL A 147 10.97 9.25 2.85
N THR A 148 11.67 10.15 3.53
CA THR A 148 11.63 10.31 4.98
C THR A 148 10.81 11.55 5.29
N GLY A 149 9.96 11.48 6.30
CA GLY A 149 9.12 12.61 6.70
C GLY A 149 8.42 12.40 8.02
N ASP A 150 7.78 13.44 8.47
CA ASP A 150 7.01 13.49 9.71
C ASP A 150 5.60 12.96 9.43
N PHE A 151 5.26 11.81 10.00
CA PHE A 151 3.94 11.22 9.96
C PHE A 151 3.21 11.50 11.28
N THR A 152 2.06 12.13 11.19
CA THR A 152 1.20 12.45 12.33
C THR A 152 -0.07 11.63 12.30
N LEU A 153 -0.34 10.90 13.37
CA LEU A 153 -1.56 10.13 13.57
C LEU A 153 -2.00 10.27 15.03
N LYS A 154 -3.29 10.50 15.28
CA LYS A 154 -3.87 10.66 16.62
C LYS A 154 -3.08 11.66 17.48
N GLY A 155 -2.64 12.78 16.88
CA GLY A 155 -1.88 13.83 17.55
C GLY A 155 -0.42 13.51 17.86
N VAL A 156 0.07 12.33 17.50
CA VAL A 156 1.47 11.94 17.70
C VAL A 156 2.21 12.01 16.37
N THR A 157 3.32 12.74 16.36
CA THR A 157 4.20 12.86 15.18
C THR A 157 5.45 12.03 15.37
N LYS A 158 5.77 11.21 14.37
CA LYS A 158 7.05 10.46 14.30
C LYS A 158 7.63 10.55 12.90
N GLN A 159 8.94 10.60 12.83
CA GLN A 159 9.64 10.50 11.56
C GLN A 159 9.64 9.04 11.11
N ILE A 160 9.17 8.81 9.89
CA ILE A 160 9.19 7.49 9.24
C ILE A 160 9.86 7.58 7.88
N THR A 161 10.38 6.46 7.41
CA THR A 161 10.95 6.33 6.05
C THR A 161 10.14 5.33 5.27
N ILE A 162 9.65 5.74 4.12
CA ILE A 162 8.78 4.96 3.23
C ILE A 162 9.54 4.68 1.94
N PRO A 163 9.92 3.43 1.65
CA PRO A 163 10.43 3.07 0.34
C PRO A 163 9.33 3.18 -0.71
N PHE A 164 9.65 3.71 -1.88
CA PHE A 164 8.70 3.86 -2.97
C PHE A 164 9.31 3.53 -4.33
N THR A 165 8.44 3.23 -5.28
CA THR A 165 8.75 3.05 -6.68
C THR A 165 7.97 4.07 -7.49
N LEU A 166 8.66 4.81 -8.36
CA LEU A 166 8.03 5.57 -9.44
C LEU A 166 7.70 4.59 -10.55
N ASN A 167 6.41 4.27 -10.72
CA ASN A 167 5.94 3.27 -11.68
C ASN A 167 6.08 3.74 -13.12
N GLY A 168 5.92 5.06 -13.33
CA GLY A 168 6.09 5.71 -14.62
C GLY A 168 5.45 7.08 -14.66
N MET A 169 5.65 7.76 -15.78
CA MET A 169 5.08 9.07 -16.11
C MET A 169 4.61 9.07 -17.55
N MET A 170 3.47 9.72 -17.80
CA MET A 170 2.91 9.83 -19.16
C MET A 170 2.18 11.15 -19.34
N ASN A 171 1.97 11.55 -20.59
CA ASN A 171 1.02 12.62 -20.92
C ASN A 171 -0.38 12.02 -21.08
N ASP A 172 -1.41 12.67 -20.51
CA ASP A 172 -2.81 12.36 -20.82
C ASP A 172 -3.24 12.96 -22.17
N ASP A 173 -4.45 12.66 -22.62
CA ASP A 173 -5.00 13.15 -23.90
C ASP A 173 -5.08 14.69 -24.00
N ASN A 174 -5.03 15.40 -22.87
CA ASN A 174 -5.03 16.85 -22.78
C ASN A 174 -3.60 17.43 -22.68
N GLY A 175 -2.58 16.57 -22.72
CA GLY A 175 -1.19 16.95 -22.60
C GLY A 175 -0.73 17.23 -21.16
N ASN A 176 -1.54 16.95 -20.13
CA ASN A 176 -1.12 17.02 -18.73
C ASN A 176 -0.21 15.85 -18.39
N VAL A 177 0.76 16.07 -17.52
CA VAL A 177 1.65 15.00 -17.07
C VAL A 177 1.00 14.23 -15.92
N LYS A 178 0.98 12.92 -16.02
CA LYS A 178 0.57 12.00 -14.96
C LYS A 178 1.75 11.21 -14.45
N MET A 179 1.76 10.89 -13.13
CA MET A 179 2.74 9.98 -12.54
C MET A 179 2.04 8.91 -11.70
N GLY A 180 2.63 7.71 -11.67
CA GLY A 180 2.21 6.60 -10.82
C GLY A 180 3.28 6.27 -9.79
N ILE A 181 2.88 6.09 -8.52
CA ILE A 181 3.78 5.73 -7.42
C ILE A 181 3.16 4.58 -6.62
N SER A 182 4.01 3.59 -6.29
CA SER A 182 3.67 2.54 -5.34
C SER A 182 4.60 2.60 -4.13
N ALA A 183 4.04 2.46 -2.93
CA ALA A 183 4.84 2.43 -1.71
C ALA A 183 4.23 1.47 -0.68
N PHE A 184 5.09 0.76 0.04
CA PHE A 184 4.71 -0.16 1.10
C PHE A 184 5.57 0.10 2.32
N THR A 185 4.96 0.16 3.50
CA THR A 185 5.69 0.29 4.76
C THR A 185 4.91 -0.36 5.89
N THR A 186 5.48 -0.35 7.08
CA THR A 186 4.81 -0.77 8.31
C THR A 186 5.01 0.27 9.39
N ILE A 187 4.02 0.42 10.27
CA ILE A 187 4.13 1.20 11.50
C ILE A 187 3.72 0.34 12.69
N ASN A 188 4.16 0.70 13.88
CA ASN A 188 3.58 0.20 15.11
C ASN A 188 2.48 1.17 15.56
N ARG A 189 1.21 0.73 15.56
CA ARG A 189 0.06 1.56 15.95
C ARG A 189 0.13 2.06 17.40
N GLN A 190 0.76 1.28 18.29
CA GLN A 190 0.94 1.65 19.70
C GLN A 190 1.77 2.93 19.83
N ASP A 191 2.71 3.15 18.92
CA ASP A 191 3.56 4.33 18.85
C ASP A 191 2.79 5.62 18.64
N TYR A 192 1.56 5.53 18.13
CA TYR A 192 0.65 6.66 17.87
C TYR A 192 -0.55 6.67 18.82
N GLY A 193 -0.47 5.93 19.95
CA GLY A 193 -1.54 5.91 20.93
C GLY A 193 -2.80 5.16 20.52
N VAL A 194 -2.78 4.39 19.43
CA VAL A 194 -3.87 3.47 19.03
C VAL A 194 -3.67 2.15 19.77
N LYS A 195 -4.16 2.07 21.02
CA LYS A 195 -3.82 1.03 21.99
C LYS A 195 -4.86 -0.08 22.14
N TYR A 196 -6.01 0.03 21.47
CA TYR A 196 -7.05 -1.00 21.56
C TYR A 196 -6.55 -2.39 21.19
N GLY A 197 -7.00 -3.39 21.92
CA GLY A 197 -6.71 -4.80 21.67
C GLY A 197 -6.09 -5.47 22.88
N ASN A 198 -6.70 -6.60 23.28
CA ASN A 198 -6.28 -7.44 24.39
C ASN A 198 -5.46 -8.61 23.87
N LYS A 199 -4.79 -9.31 24.79
CA LYS A 199 -4.25 -10.64 24.53
C LYS A 199 -5.34 -11.69 24.74
N LEU A 200 -5.35 -12.69 23.89
CA LEU A 200 -6.13 -13.91 24.07
C LEU A 200 -5.53 -14.77 25.19
N PRO A 201 -6.26 -15.78 25.72
CA PRO A 201 -5.76 -16.64 26.80
C PRO A 201 -4.42 -17.35 26.49
N ASP A 202 -4.11 -17.61 25.22
CA ASP A 202 -2.86 -18.21 24.75
C ASP A 202 -1.72 -17.19 24.56
N GLY A 203 -1.96 -15.91 24.88
CA GLY A 203 -1.01 -14.82 24.72
C GLY A 203 -1.01 -14.16 23.35
N THR A 204 -1.76 -14.66 22.37
CA THR A 204 -1.90 -14.07 21.03
C THR A 204 -2.55 -12.69 21.12
N LEU A 205 -2.05 -11.72 20.36
CA LEU A 205 -2.69 -10.40 20.26
C LEU A 205 -4.00 -10.52 19.47
N ALA A 206 -5.10 -9.99 20.02
CA ALA A 206 -6.36 -9.88 19.30
C ALA A 206 -6.21 -9.01 18.04
N LEU A 207 -5.37 -7.96 18.10
CA LEU A 207 -4.94 -7.14 16.96
C LEU A 207 -3.43 -6.96 17.00
N SER A 208 -2.75 -7.20 15.88
CA SER A 208 -1.33 -6.93 15.74
C SER A 208 -1.01 -5.47 16.03
N ASP A 209 0.12 -5.23 16.68
CA ASP A 209 0.66 -3.87 16.83
C ASP A 209 1.25 -3.34 15.54
N VAL A 210 1.73 -4.23 14.67
CA VAL A 210 2.23 -3.89 13.34
C VAL A 210 1.07 -3.73 12.37
N VAL A 211 0.99 -2.57 11.74
CA VAL A 211 0.06 -2.24 10.67
C VAL A 211 0.85 -2.12 9.37
N LYS A 212 0.44 -2.86 8.34
CA LYS A 212 0.96 -2.74 6.99
C LYS A 212 0.24 -1.60 6.27
N ILE A 213 0.99 -0.76 5.58
CA ILE A 213 0.48 0.37 4.79
C ILE A 213 0.79 0.10 3.33
N ASP A 214 -0.22 0.28 2.47
CA ASP A 214 -0.17 0.10 1.02
C ASP A 214 -0.66 1.39 0.36
N LEU A 215 0.23 2.05 -0.38
CA LEU A 215 -0.05 3.29 -1.08
C LEU A 215 0.10 3.07 -2.58
N GLN A 216 -0.99 3.29 -3.32
CA GLN A 216 -1.01 3.30 -4.77
C GLN A 216 -1.49 4.67 -5.21
N LEU A 217 -0.61 5.47 -5.78
CA LEU A 217 -0.90 6.87 -6.06
C LEU A 217 -0.81 7.16 -7.56
N GLU A 218 -1.83 7.82 -8.07
CA GLU A 218 -1.77 8.58 -9.30
C GLU A 218 -1.77 10.07 -8.95
N ALA A 219 -0.90 10.84 -9.59
CA ALA A 219 -0.86 12.28 -9.41
C ALA A 219 -0.71 12.98 -10.77
N GLY A 220 -1.32 14.16 -10.90
CA GLY A 220 -1.35 14.91 -12.13
C GLY A 220 -0.81 16.32 -12.00
N MET A 221 0.01 16.73 -12.97
CA MET A 221 0.48 18.11 -13.14
C MET A 221 -0.19 18.73 -14.37
N LYS A 222 -0.89 19.84 -14.20
CA LYS A 222 -1.40 20.62 -15.33
C LYS A 222 -0.25 21.36 -15.98
N LYS A 223 -0.02 21.15 -17.28
CA LYS A 223 0.89 22.02 -18.05
C LYS A 223 0.31 23.44 -18.10
N ALA A 224 1.16 24.42 -17.86
CA ALA A 224 0.82 25.81 -18.14
C ALA A 224 0.48 25.94 -19.64
N LYS A 225 -0.66 26.59 -19.93
CA LYS A 225 -1.08 26.88 -21.31
C LYS A 225 -0.18 27.95 -21.92
#